data_0b779ccfb1c53c58677021d62d6ae0d8
#
_entry.id   0b779ccfb1c53c58677021d62d6ae0d8
#
_cell.length_a   1.000
_cell.length_b   1.000
_cell.length_c   1.000
_cell.angle_alpha   90.00
_cell.angle_beta   90.00
_cell.angle_gamma   90.00
#
_symmetry.space_group_name_H-M   'P 1'
#
loop_
_entity.id
_entity.type
_entity.pdbx_description
1 polymer ?
#
loop_
_entity_poly.entity_id
_entity_poly.type
_entity_poly.pdbx_seq_one_letter_code
_entity_poly.pdbx_strand_id
1 'polypeptide(L)'
;MRASTNEIREMALQGPSCRDPGAIDWNYTRAETIADLAIHVVGLCFGLIAAGSLLVHAALHAPTMNIVAASIYSLGLLSVLTFSAAYNLWPVCPVKWWLRRFDQSAIYLLIAATYTAFVVDKKAGTTAVCVLIGLWCIAALGIAAALALPGRLDRLAIGVYVGMGWSVGVLWSVKEVPLPFGAFLLLVAGGALVTAGLIFHVWHGLRFQNAIWHLVVLLAIACQYAAVLSVVTSQATT
;
A
#
# COMPACT_ATOMS: atom_id res chain seq x y z
N MET A 1 -16.92 -45.87 -17.54
CA MET A 1 -16.76 -45.73 -16.09
C MET A 1 -17.61 -44.53 -15.67
N ARG A 2 -18.67 -44.73 -14.87
CA ARG A 2 -19.49 -43.62 -14.35
C ARG A 2 -18.90 -43.21 -13.00
N ALA A 3 -18.53 -41.95 -12.85
CA ALA A 3 -18.07 -41.42 -11.58
C ALA A 3 -19.12 -41.66 -10.48
N SER A 4 -18.66 -42.01 -9.26
CA SER A 4 -19.59 -42.27 -8.15
C SER A 4 -20.27 -40.95 -7.72
N THR A 5 -21.47 -41.09 -7.14
CA THR A 5 -22.26 -39.93 -6.66
C THR A 5 -21.49 -39.10 -5.61
N ASN A 6 -20.56 -39.75 -4.88
CA ASN A 6 -19.67 -39.07 -3.92
C ASN A 6 -18.55 -38.26 -4.61
N GLU A 7 -17.97 -38.77 -5.69
CA GLU A 7 -16.97 -38.02 -6.50
C GLU A 7 -17.59 -36.80 -7.18
N ILE A 8 -18.83 -36.93 -7.66
CA ILE A 8 -19.58 -35.80 -8.24
C ILE A 8 -19.89 -34.76 -7.16
N ARG A 9 -20.20 -35.20 -5.94
CA ARG A 9 -20.49 -34.32 -4.80
C ARG A 9 -19.21 -33.62 -4.29
N GLU A 10 -18.08 -34.31 -4.25
CA GLU A 10 -16.78 -33.71 -3.92
C GLU A 10 -16.30 -32.75 -5.01
N MET A 11 -16.50 -33.08 -6.30
CA MET A 11 -16.22 -32.15 -7.41
C MET A 11 -17.15 -30.92 -7.42
N ALA A 12 -18.38 -31.05 -6.94
CA ALA A 12 -19.31 -29.94 -6.81
C ALA A 12 -19.02 -29.05 -5.59
N LEU A 13 -18.40 -29.62 -4.53
CA LEU A 13 -17.91 -28.90 -3.36
C LEU A 13 -16.51 -28.28 -3.59
N GLN A 14 -15.71 -28.86 -4.47
CA GLN A 14 -14.55 -28.24 -5.07
C GLN A 14 -15.08 -27.38 -6.22
N GLY A 15 -15.47 -26.15 -5.92
CA GLY A 15 -15.76 -25.15 -6.97
C GLY A 15 -14.65 -25.14 -8.02
N PRO A 16 -14.88 -24.60 -9.23
CA PRO A 16 -13.95 -24.68 -10.34
C PRO A 16 -12.56 -24.35 -9.80
N SER A 17 -11.61 -25.28 -9.96
CA SER A 17 -10.24 -25.12 -9.50
C SER A 17 -9.67 -23.91 -10.24
N CYS A 18 -9.79 -22.74 -9.65
CA CYS A 18 -9.06 -21.56 -10.07
C CYS A 18 -7.58 -21.83 -9.81
N ARG A 19 -6.96 -22.63 -10.66
CA ARG A 19 -5.50 -22.67 -10.77
C ARG A 19 -5.08 -21.36 -11.39
N ASP A 20 -4.82 -20.37 -10.52
CA ASP A 20 -4.07 -19.21 -10.95
C ASP A 20 -2.63 -19.64 -11.28
N PRO A 21 -2.01 -19.06 -12.32
CA PRO A 21 -0.63 -19.38 -12.72
C PRO A 21 0.43 -19.12 -11.63
N GLY A 22 0.11 -18.48 -10.52
CA GLY A 22 0.94 -18.40 -9.32
C GLY A 22 0.24 -19.09 -8.16
N ALA A 23 0.46 -20.40 -7.97
CA ALA A 23 -0.13 -21.15 -6.86
C ALA A 23 0.21 -20.47 -5.51
N ILE A 24 -0.73 -19.70 -4.97
CA ILE A 24 -0.61 -19.09 -3.64
C ILE A 24 -1.15 -20.12 -2.67
N ASP A 25 -0.31 -20.53 -1.73
CA ASP A 25 -0.70 -21.38 -0.63
C ASP A 25 -1.34 -20.49 0.46
N TRP A 26 -2.65 -20.63 0.69
CA TRP A 26 -3.41 -19.94 1.75
C TRP A 26 -3.63 -20.81 2.99
N ASN A 27 -2.81 -21.83 3.20
CA ASN A 27 -2.94 -22.75 4.33
C ASN A 27 -2.38 -22.14 5.63
N TYR A 28 -3.08 -21.14 6.17
CA TYR A 28 -2.74 -20.52 7.44
C TYR A 28 -3.44 -21.23 8.60
N THR A 29 -2.75 -21.37 9.73
CA THR A 29 -3.35 -21.83 10.97
C THR A 29 -4.32 -20.78 11.55
N ARG A 30 -5.24 -21.20 12.42
CA ARG A 30 -6.14 -20.25 13.11
C ARG A 30 -5.39 -19.15 13.85
N ALA A 31 -4.25 -19.49 14.48
CA ALA A 31 -3.44 -18.53 15.22
C ALA A 31 -2.82 -17.48 14.29
N GLU A 32 -2.34 -17.88 13.13
CA GLU A 32 -1.79 -16.96 12.11
C GLU A 32 -2.87 -16.05 11.54
N THR A 33 -4.05 -16.59 11.25
CA THR A 33 -5.20 -15.79 10.78
C THR A 33 -5.66 -14.78 11.83
N ILE A 34 -5.70 -15.16 13.13
CA ILE A 34 -6.08 -14.24 14.22
C ILE A 34 -5.02 -13.14 14.38
N ALA A 35 -3.74 -13.47 14.30
CA ALA A 35 -2.66 -12.50 14.39
C ALA A 35 -2.74 -11.48 13.22
N ASP A 36 -2.96 -11.95 12.02
CA ASP A 36 -3.11 -11.13 10.83
C ASP A 36 -4.37 -10.24 10.91
N LEU A 37 -5.51 -10.81 11.36
CA LEU A 37 -6.73 -10.06 11.64
C LEU A 37 -6.50 -8.92 12.63
N ALA A 38 -5.79 -9.18 13.73
CA ALA A 38 -5.51 -8.16 14.75
C ALA A 38 -4.72 -6.99 14.16
N ILE A 39 -3.72 -7.27 13.32
CA ILE A 39 -2.91 -6.24 12.65
C ILE A 39 -3.77 -5.41 11.69
N HIS A 40 -4.63 -6.06 10.90
CA HIS A 40 -5.52 -5.35 9.98
C HIS A 40 -6.56 -4.48 10.72
N VAL A 41 -7.12 -4.96 11.83
CA VAL A 41 -8.04 -4.16 12.66
C VAL A 41 -7.33 -2.93 13.23
N VAL A 42 -6.14 -3.10 13.80
CA VAL A 42 -5.31 -1.99 14.29
C VAL A 42 -4.97 -1.03 13.15
N GLY A 43 -4.60 -1.55 11.98
CA GLY A 43 -4.29 -0.75 10.80
C GLY A 43 -5.49 0.07 10.31
N LEU A 44 -6.68 -0.51 10.23
CA LEU A 44 -7.90 0.20 9.84
C LEU A 44 -8.28 1.29 10.85
N CYS A 45 -8.22 0.99 12.15
CA CYS A 45 -8.46 2.00 13.20
C CYS A 45 -7.44 3.15 13.09
N PHE A 46 -6.15 2.83 12.94
CA PHE A 46 -5.11 3.82 12.71
C PHE A 46 -5.38 4.65 11.46
N GLY A 47 -5.71 4.01 10.33
CA GLY A 47 -5.96 4.69 9.05
C GLY A 47 -7.14 5.66 9.12
N LEU A 48 -8.24 5.28 9.78
CA LEU A 48 -9.41 6.14 9.96
C LEU A 48 -9.08 7.37 10.82
N ILE A 49 -8.37 7.16 11.93
CA ILE A 49 -7.96 8.26 12.83
C ILE A 49 -6.96 9.17 12.09
N ALA A 50 -5.98 8.58 11.42
CA ALA A 50 -4.93 9.29 10.70
C ALA A 50 -5.50 10.13 9.54
N ALA A 51 -6.34 9.53 8.69
CA ALA A 51 -7.00 10.25 7.60
C ALA A 51 -7.93 11.35 8.13
N GLY A 52 -8.74 11.06 9.15
CA GLY A 52 -9.64 12.03 9.76
C GLY A 52 -8.90 13.23 10.37
N SER A 53 -7.85 12.98 11.16
CA SER A 53 -7.05 14.04 11.77
C SER A 53 -6.32 14.89 10.74
N LEU A 54 -5.75 14.27 9.68
CA LEU A 54 -5.08 14.98 8.60
C LEU A 54 -6.06 15.89 7.83
N LEU A 55 -7.24 15.38 7.48
CA LEU A 55 -8.26 16.14 6.74
C LEU A 55 -8.82 17.29 7.57
N VAL A 56 -9.12 17.06 8.85
CA VAL A 56 -9.59 18.12 9.76
C VAL A 56 -8.54 19.20 9.91
N HIS A 57 -7.27 18.82 10.14
CA HIS A 57 -6.18 19.79 10.25
C HIS A 57 -6.01 20.59 8.94
N ALA A 58 -5.99 19.93 7.80
CA ALA A 58 -5.86 20.58 6.50
C ALA A 58 -7.04 21.53 6.23
N ALA A 59 -8.27 21.12 6.52
CA ALA A 59 -9.47 21.93 6.29
C ALA A 59 -9.50 23.21 7.16
N LEU A 60 -8.94 23.16 8.36
CA LEU A 60 -8.94 24.29 9.28
C LEU A 60 -7.76 25.27 9.06
N HIS A 61 -6.64 24.80 8.55
CA HIS A 61 -5.39 25.59 8.61
C HIS A 61 -4.63 25.66 7.27
N ALA A 62 -4.96 24.83 6.27
CA ALA A 62 -4.15 24.74 5.06
C ALA A 62 -4.81 25.41 3.84
N PRO A 63 -4.01 25.86 2.85
CA PRO A 63 -4.53 26.31 1.55
C PRO A 63 -5.29 25.20 0.81
N THR A 64 -6.20 25.56 -0.09
CA THR A 64 -7.06 24.63 -0.84
C THR A 64 -6.28 23.48 -1.53
N MET A 65 -5.12 23.79 -2.14
CA MET A 65 -4.30 22.78 -2.81
C MET A 65 -3.77 21.71 -1.84
N ASN A 66 -3.43 22.10 -0.62
CA ASN A 66 -2.97 21.18 0.42
C ASN A 66 -4.12 20.30 0.95
N ILE A 67 -5.36 20.84 0.98
CA ILE A 67 -6.57 20.06 1.31
C ILE A 67 -6.78 18.97 0.25
N VAL A 68 -6.63 19.32 -1.04
CA VAL A 68 -6.72 18.34 -2.15
C VAL A 68 -5.64 17.27 -2.01
N ALA A 69 -4.38 17.65 -1.74
CA ALA A 69 -3.30 16.70 -1.57
C ALA A 69 -3.49 15.79 -0.35
N ALA A 70 -3.94 16.35 0.78
CA ALA A 70 -4.29 15.58 1.99
C ALA A 70 -5.45 14.60 1.70
N SER A 71 -6.41 14.99 0.87
CA SER A 71 -7.53 14.12 0.46
C SER A 71 -7.05 12.97 -0.43
N ILE A 72 -6.17 13.25 -1.41
CA ILE A 72 -5.56 12.22 -2.28
C ILE A 72 -4.75 11.24 -1.43
N TYR A 73 -3.94 11.75 -0.49
CA TYR A 73 -3.17 10.90 0.42
C TYR A 73 -4.07 10.03 1.31
N SER A 74 -5.10 10.62 1.91
CA SER A 74 -6.06 9.91 2.77
C SER A 74 -6.79 8.81 2.00
N LEU A 75 -7.16 9.07 0.75
CA LEU A 75 -7.75 8.05 -0.13
C LEU A 75 -6.77 6.89 -0.39
N GLY A 76 -5.50 7.19 -0.70
CA GLY A 76 -4.46 6.18 -0.89
C GLY A 76 -4.23 5.35 0.39
N LEU A 77 -4.13 6.01 1.55
CA LEU A 77 -3.95 5.37 2.85
C LEU A 77 -5.11 4.42 3.18
N LEU A 78 -6.35 4.89 3.06
CA LEU A 78 -7.53 4.07 3.35
C LEU A 78 -7.69 2.94 2.33
N SER A 79 -7.36 3.19 1.06
CA SER A 79 -7.41 2.15 0.02
C SER A 79 -6.47 0.99 0.32
N VAL A 80 -5.19 1.26 0.65
CA VAL A 80 -4.23 0.19 0.93
C VAL A 80 -4.62 -0.61 2.17
N LEU A 81 -5.04 0.05 3.25
CA LEU A 81 -5.42 -0.64 4.48
C LEU A 81 -6.71 -1.47 4.30
N THR A 82 -7.70 -0.92 3.58
CA THR A 82 -8.99 -1.59 3.35
C THR A 82 -8.85 -2.77 2.39
N PHE A 83 -8.17 -2.59 1.24
CA PHE A 83 -8.01 -3.67 0.27
C PHE A 83 -7.09 -4.77 0.80
N SER A 84 -6.05 -4.42 1.57
CA SER A 84 -5.19 -5.41 2.22
C SER A 84 -5.98 -6.23 3.24
N ALA A 85 -6.76 -5.61 4.12
CA ALA A 85 -7.63 -6.30 5.05
C ALA A 85 -8.67 -7.17 4.32
N ALA A 86 -9.34 -6.61 3.31
CA ALA A 86 -10.33 -7.34 2.53
C ALA A 86 -9.72 -8.56 1.84
N TYR A 87 -8.57 -8.43 1.18
CA TYR A 87 -7.90 -9.54 0.51
C TYR A 87 -7.47 -10.64 1.49
N ASN A 88 -6.81 -10.27 2.58
CA ASN A 88 -6.22 -11.26 3.49
C ASN A 88 -7.29 -11.99 4.30
N LEU A 89 -8.33 -11.31 4.74
CA LEU A 89 -9.37 -11.87 5.60
C LEU A 89 -10.52 -12.54 4.84
N TRP A 90 -10.63 -12.33 3.51
CA TRP A 90 -11.71 -12.92 2.71
C TRP A 90 -11.53 -14.42 2.51
N PRO A 91 -12.60 -15.22 2.54
CA PRO A 91 -12.54 -16.65 2.23
C PRO A 91 -11.99 -16.89 0.81
N VAL A 92 -11.36 -18.05 0.62
CA VAL A 92 -10.83 -18.43 -0.70
C VAL A 92 -11.99 -18.67 -1.67
N CYS A 93 -12.17 -17.73 -2.61
CA CYS A 93 -13.22 -17.76 -3.63
C CYS A 93 -12.82 -16.82 -4.79
N PRO A 94 -13.55 -16.79 -5.91
CA PRO A 94 -13.21 -15.92 -7.04
C PRO A 94 -13.09 -14.43 -6.70
N VAL A 95 -13.83 -13.95 -5.69
CA VAL A 95 -13.75 -12.55 -5.22
C VAL A 95 -12.38 -12.25 -4.63
N LYS A 96 -11.74 -13.19 -3.92
CA LYS A 96 -10.41 -13.01 -3.34
C LYS A 96 -9.35 -12.67 -4.40
N TRP A 97 -9.49 -13.17 -5.61
CA TRP A 97 -8.60 -12.86 -6.74
C TRP A 97 -8.73 -11.40 -7.21
N TRP A 98 -9.94 -10.86 -7.20
CA TRP A 98 -10.17 -9.45 -7.47
C TRP A 98 -9.62 -8.57 -6.35
N LEU A 99 -9.85 -8.96 -5.09
CA LEU A 99 -9.33 -8.24 -3.92
C LEU A 99 -7.81 -8.18 -3.94
N ARG A 100 -7.12 -9.27 -4.33
CA ARG A 100 -5.66 -9.27 -4.51
C ARG A 100 -5.19 -8.23 -5.52
N ARG A 101 -5.89 -8.08 -6.63
CA ARG A 101 -5.54 -7.07 -7.65
C ARG A 101 -5.71 -5.65 -7.10
N PHE A 102 -6.78 -5.40 -6.37
CA PHE A 102 -7.00 -4.10 -5.73
C PHE A 102 -6.00 -3.83 -4.62
N ASP A 103 -5.65 -4.82 -3.81
CA ASP A 103 -4.60 -4.74 -2.80
C ASP A 103 -3.25 -4.32 -3.41
N GLN A 104 -2.81 -5.01 -4.47
CA GLN A 104 -1.62 -4.66 -5.21
C GLN A 104 -1.69 -3.27 -5.86
N SER A 105 -2.85 -2.89 -6.40
CA SER A 105 -3.07 -1.58 -7.02
C SER A 105 -3.00 -0.44 -6.02
N ALA A 106 -3.50 -0.65 -4.81
CA ALA A 106 -3.55 0.36 -3.76
C ALA A 106 -2.15 0.80 -3.29
N ILE A 107 -1.14 -0.07 -3.40
CA ILE A 107 0.25 0.27 -3.06
C ILE A 107 0.78 1.36 -4.00
N TYR A 108 0.57 1.22 -5.32
CA TYR A 108 0.95 2.25 -6.30
C TYR A 108 0.27 3.58 -6.00
N LEU A 109 -1.03 3.52 -5.69
CA LEU A 109 -1.83 4.70 -5.36
C LEU A 109 -1.28 5.41 -4.13
N LEU A 110 -1.00 4.67 -3.04
CA LEU A 110 -0.47 5.26 -1.80
C LEU A 110 0.89 5.93 -2.03
N ILE A 111 1.80 5.29 -2.77
CA ILE A 111 3.11 5.89 -3.03
C ILE A 111 2.95 7.19 -3.82
N ALA A 112 2.22 7.21 -4.94
CA ALA A 112 2.02 8.42 -5.73
C ALA A 112 1.29 9.52 -4.93
N ALA A 113 0.29 9.14 -4.12
CA ALA A 113 -0.43 10.05 -3.23
C ALA A 113 0.48 10.66 -2.16
N THR A 114 1.42 9.89 -1.60
CA THR A 114 2.41 10.38 -0.63
C THR A 114 3.26 11.49 -1.23
N TYR A 115 3.77 11.31 -2.44
CA TYR A 115 4.55 12.33 -3.14
C TYR A 115 3.72 13.56 -3.50
N THR A 116 2.44 13.40 -3.80
CA THR A 116 1.53 14.53 -4.05
C THR A 116 1.48 15.47 -2.85
N ALA A 117 1.43 14.92 -1.62
CA ALA A 117 1.42 15.73 -0.41
C ALA A 117 2.68 16.58 -0.21
N PHE A 118 3.82 16.17 -0.78
CA PHE A 118 5.08 16.91 -0.68
C PHE A 118 5.28 17.94 -1.80
N VAL A 119 4.82 17.63 -3.02
CA VAL A 119 5.11 18.42 -4.23
C VAL A 119 4.03 19.45 -4.54
N VAL A 120 2.89 19.42 -3.86
CA VAL A 120 1.76 20.33 -4.09
C VAL A 120 2.06 21.80 -3.76
N ASP A 121 3.15 22.07 -3.04
CA ASP A 121 3.56 23.45 -2.72
C ASP A 121 3.88 24.23 -4.02
N LYS A 122 3.41 25.48 -4.09
CA LYS A 122 3.72 26.42 -5.19
C LYS A 122 5.22 26.69 -5.37
N LYS A 123 6.02 26.36 -4.36
CA LYS A 123 7.49 26.49 -4.37
C LYS A 123 8.20 25.25 -4.94
N ALA A 124 7.45 24.20 -5.33
CA ALA A 124 8.05 23.01 -5.92
C ALA A 124 8.68 23.32 -7.27
N GLY A 125 9.94 22.92 -7.44
CA GLY A 125 10.68 23.13 -8.68
C GLY A 125 10.26 22.16 -9.78
N THR A 126 10.73 22.40 -10.98
CA THR A 126 10.37 21.62 -12.19
C THR A 126 10.72 20.14 -12.05
N THR A 127 11.89 19.81 -11.48
CA THR A 127 12.31 18.41 -11.29
C THR A 127 11.36 17.67 -10.37
N ALA A 128 10.94 18.30 -9.27
CA ALA A 128 9.99 17.70 -8.34
C ALA A 128 8.64 17.41 -9.01
N VAL A 129 8.14 18.31 -9.83
CA VAL A 129 6.91 18.13 -10.62
C VAL A 129 7.07 16.99 -11.64
N CYS A 130 8.21 16.94 -12.35
CA CYS A 130 8.50 15.84 -13.28
C CYS A 130 8.54 14.48 -12.59
N VAL A 131 9.16 14.40 -11.39
CA VAL A 131 9.18 13.18 -10.59
C VAL A 131 7.75 12.77 -10.19
N LEU A 132 6.93 13.72 -9.75
CA LEU A 132 5.52 13.45 -9.40
C LEU A 132 4.72 12.92 -10.59
N ILE A 133 4.83 13.56 -11.76
CA ILE A 133 4.17 13.09 -12.99
C ILE A 133 4.64 11.69 -13.34
N GLY A 134 5.95 11.44 -13.29
CA GLY A 134 6.52 10.11 -13.55
C GLY A 134 5.98 9.05 -12.60
N LEU A 135 5.86 9.35 -11.29
CA LEU A 135 5.29 8.45 -10.31
C LEU A 135 3.81 8.13 -10.57
N TRP A 136 3.00 9.13 -10.96
CA TRP A 136 1.61 8.89 -11.33
C TRP A 136 1.48 8.09 -12.64
N CYS A 137 2.34 8.31 -13.62
CA CYS A 137 2.39 7.48 -14.83
C CYS A 137 2.75 6.03 -14.51
N ILE A 138 3.78 5.80 -13.67
CA ILE A 138 4.16 4.46 -13.21
C ILE A 138 3.02 3.83 -12.40
N ALA A 139 2.36 4.58 -11.53
CA ALA A 139 1.21 4.10 -10.76
C ALA A 139 0.06 3.67 -11.68
N ALA A 140 -0.31 4.49 -12.66
CA ALA A 140 -1.36 4.16 -13.62
C ALA A 140 -1.05 2.89 -14.43
N LEU A 141 0.19 2.76 -14.91
CA LEU A 141 0.64 1.56 -15.64
C LEU A 141 0.69 0.34 -14.72
N GLY A 142 1.16 0.49 -13.48
CA GLY A 142 1.21 -0.58 -12.50
C GLY A 142 -0.18 -1.07 -12.09
N ILE A 143 -1.12 -0.17 -11.88
CA ILE A 143 -2.54 -0.50 -11.60
C ILE A 143 -3.15 -1.22 -12.81
N ALA A 144 -2.96 -0.69 -14.02
CA ALA A 144 -3.46 -1.34 -15.24
C ALA A 144 -2.88 -2.76 -15.41
N ALA A 145 -1.57 -2.92 -15.13
CA ALA A 145 -0.90 -4.22 -15.19
C ALA A 145 -1.42 -5.19 -14.13
N ALA A 146 -1.63 -4.75 -12.88
CA ALA A 146 -2.19 -5.56 -11.80
C ALA A 146 -3.61 -6.04 -12.13
N LEU A 147 -4.43 -5.19 -12.75
CA LEU A 147 -5.79 -5.52 -13.15
C LEU A 147 -5.86 -6.42 -14.38
N ALA A 148 -5.00 -6.20 -15.39
CA ALA A 148 -5.05 -6.89 -16.68
C ALA A 148 -4.21 -8.19 -16.72
N LEU A 149 -3.09 -8.26 -15.98
CA LEU A 149 -2.09 -9.33 -16.06
C LEU A 149 -1.80 -9.95 -14.68
N PRO A 150 -2.80 -10.44 -13.95
CA PRO A 150 -2.64 -10.93 -12.59
C PRO A 150 -1.59 -12.05 -12.49
N GLY A 151 -0.71 -11.96 -11.49
CA GLY A 151 0.30 -12.97 -11.20
C GLY A 151 1.54 -13.00 -12.13
N ARG A 152 1.44 -12.37 -13.32
CA ARG A 152 2.56 -12.40 -14.29
C ARG A 152 3.70 -11.45 -13.95
N LEU A 153 3.38 -10.34 -13.31
CA LEU A 153 4.33 -9.25 -13.07
C LEU A 153 4.61 -8.99 -11.58
N ASP A 154 4.20 -9.88 -10.68
CA ASP A 154 4.30 -9.68 -9.22
C ASP A 154 5.73 -9.37 -8.76
N ARG A 155 6.72 -10.09 -9.26
CA ARG A 155 8.14 -9.84 -8.91
C ARG A 155 8.62 -8.48 -9.42
N LEU A 156 8.18 -8.10 -10.62
CA LEU A 156 8.50 -6.79 -11.18
C LEU A 156 7.82 -5.68 -10.38
N ALA A 157 6.55 -5.88 -9.99
CA ALA A 157 5.79 -4.96 -9.19
C ALA A 157 6.50 -4.62 -7.87
N ILE A 158 7.05 -5.61 -7.16
CA ILE A 158 7.82 -5.40 -5.94
C ILE A 158 9.03 -4.48 -6.20
N GLY A 159 9.80 -4.73 -7.26
CA GLY A 159 10.93 -3.88 -7.64
C GLY A 159 10.49 -2.44 -7.97
N VAL A 160 9.35 -2.30 -8.64
CA VAL A 160 8.78 -0.97 -8.97
C VAL A 160 8.33 -0.24 -7.69
N TYR A 161 7.64 -0.90 -6.75
CA TYR A 161 7.26 -0.29 -5.46
C TYR A 161 8.47 0.24 -4.71
N VAL A 162 9.53 -0.58 -4.61
CA VAL A 162 10.77 -0.19 -3.94
C VAL A 162 11.41 1.00 -4.66
N GLY A 163 11.54 0.95 -5.99
CA GLY A 163 12.09 2.05 -6.77
C GLY A 163 11.29 3.35 -6.62
N MET A 164 9.97 3.29 -6.66
CA MET A 164 9.09 4.44 -6.42
C MET A 164 9.30 5.00 -5.00
N GLY A 165 9.34 4.14 -3.97
CA GLY A 165 9.54 4.57 -2.59
C GLY A 165 10.88 5.27 -2.37
N TRP A 166 11.96 4.73 -2.94
CA TRP A 166 13.31 5.30 -2.81
C TRP A 166 13.55 6.55 -3.67
N SER A 167 12.65 6.89 -4.59
CA SER A 167 12.75 8.14 -5.37
C SER A 167 12.69 9.40 -4.50
N VAL A 168 12.33 9.29 -3.22
CA VAL A 168 12.45 10.38 -2.23
C VAL A 168 13.90 10.92 -2.13
N GLY A 169 14.91 10.09 -2.36
CA GLY A 169 16.29 10.50 -2.44
C GLY A 169 16.55 11.52 -3.56
N VAL A 170 15.84 11.41 -4.67
CA VAL A 170 15.92 12.39 -5.77
C VAL A 170 15.32 13.72 -5.30
N LEU A 171 14.14 13.73 -4.70
CA LEU A 171 13.51 14.95 -4.19
C LEU A 171 14.40 15.66 -3.14
N TRP A 172 15.02 14.86 -2.28
CA TRP A 172 15.94 15.41 -1.26
C TRP A 172 17.20 16.02 -1.88
N SER A 173 17.76 15.39 -2.91
CA SER A 173 19.02 15.84 -3.55
C SER A 173 18.85 17.15 -4.34
N VAL A 174 17.71 17.33 -5.02
CA VAL A 174 17.45 18.52 -5.82
C VAL A 174 17.03 19.73 -4.99
N LYS A 175 16.61 19.53 -3.71
CA LYS A 175 16.16 20.58 -2.77
C LYS A 175 15.07 21.50 -3.33
N GLU A 176 14.28 21.01 -4.28
CA GLU A 176 13.19 21.75 -4.93
C GLU A 176 11.87 21.66 -4.16
N VAL A 177 11.84 20.88 -3.07
CA VAL A 177 10.69 20.74 -2.19
C VAL A 177 11.12 21.14 -0.79
N PRO A 178 10.33 21.93 -0.04
CA PRO A 178 10.63 22.28 1.34
C PRO A 178 10.33 21.09 2.27
N LEU A 179 11.08 20.01 2.10
CA LEU A 179 10.94 18.79 2.91
C LEU A 179 11.76 18.92 4.19
N PRO A 180 11.14 18.99 5.39
CA PRO A 180 11.88 19.01 6.65
C PRO A 180 12.75 17.76 6.80
N PHE A 181 13.94 17.92 7.38
CA PHE A 181 14.87 16.80 7.59
C PHE A 181 14.24 15.64 8.37
N GLY A 182 13.42 15.94 9.38
CA GLY A 182 12.67 14.92 10.12
C GLY A 182 11.68 14.13 9.24
N ALA A 183 10.97 14.81 8.32
CA ALA A 183 10.09 14.14 7.36
C ALA A 183 10.88 13.25 6.40
N PHE A 184 12.01 13.71 5.91
CA PHE A 184 12.91 12.91 5.07
C PHE A 184 13.39 11.65 5.80
N LEU A 185 13.84 11.76 7.07
CA LEU A 185 14.25 10.61 7.87
C LEU A 185 13.12 9.59 8.08
N LEU A 186 11.89 10.06 8.31
CA LEU A 186 10.71 9.19 8.45
C LEU A 186 10.39 8.44 7.15
N LEU A 187 10.55 9.09 5.99
CA LEU A 187 10.37 8.44 4.68
C LEU A 187 11.46 7.39 4.42
N VAL A 188 12.70 7.71 4.75
CA VAL A 188 13.83 6.75 4.65
C VAL A 188 13.60 5.57 5.59
N ALA A 189 13.19 5.81 6.84
CA ALA A 189 12.89 4.75 7.80
C ALA A 189 11.74 3.85 7.31
N GLY A 190 10.66 4.44 6.80
CA GLY A 190 9.55 3.68 6.19
C GLY A 190 9.99 2.85 4.98
N GLY A 191 10.79 3.44 4.08
CA GLY A 191 11.35 2.73 2.93
C GLY A 191 12.27 1.58 3.33
N ALA A 192 13.12 1.79 4.35
CA ALA A 192 13.99 0.76 4.91
C ALA A 192 13.19 -0.38 5.55
N LEU A 193 12.13 -0.06 6.31
CA LEU A 193 11.22 -1.06 6.88
C LEU A 193 10.58 -1.92 5.80
N VAL A 194 10.00 -1.34 4.75
CA VAL A 194 9.41 -2.10 3.64
C VAL A 194 10.47 -2.96 2.96
N THR A 195 11.64 -2.39 2.66
CA THR A 195 12.72 -3.11 1.95
C THR A 195 13.22 -4.30 2.78
N ALA A 196 13.45 -4.11 4.08
CA ALA A 196 13.83 -5.18 4.99
C ALA A 196 12.69 -6.19 5.18
N GLY A 197 11.45 -5.70 5.24
CA GLY A 197 10.25 -6.52 5.39
C GLY A 197 10.01 -7.48 4.24
N LEU A 198 10.50 -7.18 3.03
CA LEU A 198 10.41 -8.09 1.88
C LEU A 198 11.04 -9.46 2.14
N ILE A 199 12.00 -9.57 3.05
CA ILE A 199 12.57 -10.85 3.49
C ILE A 199 11.46 -11.74 4.04
N PHE A 200 10.57 -11.17 4.89
CA PHE A 200 9.44 -11.90 5.46
C PHE A 200 8.38 -12.20 4.40
N HIS A 201 8.16 -11.29 3.45
CA HIS A 201 7.21 -11.50 2.36
C HIS A 201 7.57 -12.71 1.48
N VAL A 202 8.85 -12.96 1.24
CA VAL A 202 9.31 -14.10 0.41
C VAL A 202 9.62 -15.37 1.20
N TRP A 203 9.67 -15.32 2.52
CA TRP A 203 10.04 -16.45 3.38
C TRP A 203 8.83 -17.29 3.78
N HIS A 204 8.27 -18.04 2.83
CA HIS A 204 7.04 -18.82 3.02
C HIS A 204 7.10 -19.92 4.11
N GLY A 205 8.28 -20.33 4.57
CA GLY A 205 8.44 -21.31 5.66
C GLY A 205 8.39 -20.71 7.08
N LEU A 206 8.31 -19.38 7.20
CA LEU A 206 8.31 -18.72 8.51
C LEU A 206 6.90 -18.74 9.11
N ARG A 207 6.77 -19.21 10.36
CA ARG A 207 5.51 -19.12 11.11
C ARG A 207 5.11 -17.65 11.32
N PHE A 208 3.83 -17.32 11.15
CA PHE A 208 3.30 -15.94 11.19
C PHE A 208 3.88 -15.00 10.12
N GLN A 209 4.47 -15.53 9.06
CA GLN A 209 5.11 -14.76 7.99
C GLN A 209 4.24 -13.61 7.48
N ASN A 210 2.97 -13.88 7.17
CA ASN A 210 2.03 -12.90 6.64
C ASN A 210 1.74 -11.77 7.66
N ALA A 211 1.49 -12.15 8.92
CA ALA A 211 1.26 -11.19 10.00
C ALA A 211 2.49 -10.30 10.26
N ILE A 212 3.69 -10.87 10.26
CA ILE A 212 4.95 -10.10 10.42
C ILE A 212 5.11 -9.12 9.26
N TRP A 213 4.87 -9.56 8.03
CA TRP A 213 4.92 -8.70 6.85
C TRP A 213 3.96 -7.52 6.98
N HIS A 214 2.68 -7.76 7.31
CA HIS A 214 1.69 -6.70 7.47
C HIS A 214 2.00 -5.75 8.64
N LEU A 215 2.57 -6.25 9.73
CA LEU A 215 3.03 -5.42 10.83
C LEU A 215 4.14 -4.45 10.38
N VAL A 216 5.13 -4.95 9.65
CA VAL A 216 6.23 -4.13 9.13
C VAL A 216 5.71 -3.07 8.14
N VAL A 217 4.79 -3.45 7.26
CA VAL A 217 4.15 -2.51 6.34
C VAL A 217 3.34 -1.44 7.10
N LEU A 218 2.60 -1.83 8.13
CA LEU A 218 1.84 -0.88 8.96
C LEU A 218 2.76 0.13 9.67
N LEU A 219 3.90 -0.32 10.20
CA LEU A 219 4.91 0.57 10.79
C LEU A 219 5.51 1.53 9.75
N ALA A 220 5.77 1.05 8.53
CA ALA A 220 6.25 1.89 7.44
C ALA A 220 5.20 2.95 7.04
N ILE A 221 3.93 2.57 6.95
CA ILE A 221 2.81 3.48 6.71
C ILE A 221 2.71 4.54 7.82
N ALA A 222 2.90 4.15 9.07
CA ALA A 222 2.90 5.10 10.19
C ALA A 222 4.04 6.13 10.09
N CYS A 223 5.25 5.71 9.67
CA CYS A 223 6.36 6.63 9.37
C CYS A 223 6.01 7.59 8.23
N GLN A 224 5.43 7.06 7.13
CA GLN A 224 5.01 7.89 5.99
C GLN A 224 3.92 8.88 6.38
N TYR A 225 2.92 8.45 7.16
CA TYR A 225 1.88 9.33 7.68
C TYR A 225 2.46 10.45 8.54
N ALA A 226 3.38 10.14 9.46
CA ALA A 226 4.03 11.14 10.30
C ALA A 226 4.81 12.16 9.46
N ALA A 227 5.47 11.72 8.37
CA ALA A 227 6.14 12.61 7.44
C ALA A 227 5.14 13.55 6.73
N VAL A 228 4.05 13.01 6.19
CA VAL A 228 2.99 13.80 5.53
C VAL A 228 2.37 14.80 6.50
N LEU A 229 2.01 14.35 7.71
CA LEU A 229 1.43 15.21 8.75
C LEU A 229 2.38 16.37 9.09
N SER A 230 3.68 16.09 9.26
CA SER A 230 4.67 17.14 9.59
C SER A 230 4.81 18.20 8.49
N VAL A 231 4.67 17.81 7.22
CA VAL A 231 4.70 18.76 6.10
C VAL A 231 3.43 19.57 6.02
N VAL A 232 2.26 18.94 6.13
CA VAL A 232 0.96 19.64 6.08
C VAL A 232 0.83 20.63 7.26
N THR A 233 1.31 20.26 8.44
CA THR A 233 1.27 21.16 9.61
C THR A 233 2.26 22.31 9.49
N SER A 234 3.45 22.11 8.93
CA SER A 234 4.43 23.20 8.75
C SER A 234 4.01 24.23 7.71
N GLN A 235 3.29 23.81 6.67
CA GLN A 235 2.77 24.71 5.63
C GLN A 235 1.55 25.54 6.09
N ALA A 236 0.88 25.14 7.16
CA ALA A 236 -0.22 25.90 7.74
C ALA A 236 0.25 27.12 8.54
N THR A 237 1.53 27.18 8.91
CA THR A 237 2.13 28.25 9.74
C THR A 237 2.91 29.31 8.96
N THR A 238 3.03 29.13 7.63
CA THR A 238 3.70 30.08 6.70
C THR A 238 2.70 30.76 5.77
#